data_00b914c754d5ac511fc182e41ae49254
#
_entry.id   00b914c754d5ac511fc182e41ae49254
#
_cell.length_a   1.000
_cell.length_b   1.000
_cell.length_c   1.000
_cell.angle_alpha   90.00
_cell.angle_beta   90.00
_cell.angle_gamma   90.00
#
_symmetry.space_group_name_H-M   'P 1'
#
loop_
_entity.id
_entity.type
_entity.pdbx_description
1 polymer ?
#
loop_
_entity_poly.entity_id
_entity_poly.type
_entity_poly.pdbx_seq_one_letter_code
_entity_poly.pdbx_strand_id
1 'polypeptide(L)'
;MFMYTAAHRTLPFGAVVRVTNLNNAKQVEVRINDRGPFVANRIIDLSYSAAVAIGMIGTGTAPVRLDIVGGPNPSVGFFGVQVGAFAVEENAERLRDRLSTQYSPVTITPYDSPSGMFYRVRVGRLATQAAAQQLAQQLAEQDQFVAFVVRLDN
;
A
#
# COMPACT_ATOMS: atom_id res chain seq x y z
N MET A 1 -2.26 -24.76 9.63
CA MET A 1 -2.02 -23.56 10.45
C MET A 1 -2.51 -22.34 9.69
N PHE A 2 -3.33 -21.55 10.32
CA PHE A 2 -3.77 -20.30 9.74
C PHE A 2 -2.72 -19.23 9.92
N MET A 3 -2.38 -18.57 8.84
CA MET A 3 -1.59 -17.36 8.91
C MET A 3 -2.53 -16.19 8.65
N TYR A 4 -2.53 -15.24 9.56
CA TYR A 4 -3.26 -14.01 9.38
C TYR A 4 -2.63 -13.20 8.25
N THR A 5 -3.42 -12.35 7.60
CA THR A 5 -2.97 -11.56 6.47
C THR A 5 -3.16 -10.07 6.70
N ALA A 6 -2.46 -9.27 5.90
CA ALA A 6 -2.57 -7.83 5.97
C ALA A 6 -2.17 -7.18 4.64
N ALA A 7 -2.62 -5.94 4.47
CA ALA A 7 -2.19 -5.07 3.38
C ALA A 7 -1.16 -4.08 3.89
N HIS A 8 -0.09 -3.88 3.12
CA HIS A 8 0.94 -2.88 3.36
C HIS A 8 1.40 -2.29 2.03
N ARG A 9 1.72 -0.99 2.03
CA ARG A 9 2.03 -0.30 0.77
C ARG A 9 3.35 -0.72 0.15
N THR A 10 4.37 -1.00 0.95
CA THR A 10 5.74 -1.13 0.44
C THR A 10 6.45 -2.42 0.80
N LEU A 11 5.94 -3.21 1.72
CA LEU A 11 6.57 -4.50 2.04
C LEU A 11 6.28 -5.52 0.94
N PRO A 12 7.25 -6.39 0.62
CA PRO A 12 7.02 -7.39 -0.43
C PRO A 12 5.94 -8.38 -0.03
N PHE A 13 5.21 -8.90 -1.03
CA PHE A 13 4.29 -10.00 -0.79
C PHE A 13 5.04 -11.20 -0.23
N GLY A 14 4.46 -11.82 0.77
CA GLY A 14 5.11 -12.90 1.50
C GLY A 14 5.91 -12.44 2.71
N ALA A 15 6.11 -11.13 2.90
CA ALA A 15 6.73 -10.64 4.14
C ALA A 15 5.89 -11.05 5.33
N VAL A 16 6.55 -11.52 6.39
CA VAL A 16 5.91 -11.86 7.65
C VAL A 16 6.25 -10.78 8.66
N VAL A 17 5.21 -10.17 9.22
CA VAL A 17 5.34 -9.00 10.09
C VAL A 17 4.69 -9.30 11.43
N ARG A 18 5.41 -9.02 12.50
CA ARG A 18 4.83 -9.03 13.84
C ARG A 18 4.21 -7.67 14.10
N VAL A 19 2.91 -7.65 14.33
CA VAL A 19 2.14 -6.44 14.63
C VAL A 19 1.87 -6.42 16.13
N THR A 20 2.31 -5.38 16.80
CA THR A 20 2.07 -5.18 18.24
C THR A 20 1.09 -4.03 18.41
N ASN A 21 -0.03 -4.29 19.06
CA ASN A 21 -0.98 -3.24 19.44
C ASN A 21 -0.42 -2.53 20.69
N LEU A 22 -0.03 -1.26 20.52
CA LEU A 22 0.61 -0.51 21.58
C LEU A 22 -0.32 -0.16 22.74
N ASN A 23 -1.62 -0.28 22.56
CA ASN A 23 -2.60 -0.04 23.63
C ASN A 23 -2.68 -1.17 24.66
N ASN A 24 -2.40 -2.42 24.23
CA ASN A 24 -2.59 -3.59 25.10
C ASN A 24 -1.43 -4.59 25.04
N ALA A 25 -0.40 -4.30 24.25
CA ALA A 25 0.80 -5.15 24.05
C ALA A 25 0.50 -6.51 23.40
N LYS A 26 -0.70 -6.75 22.89
CA LYS A 26 -1.01 -7.99 22.16
C LYS A 26 -0.34 -7.97 20.80
N GLN A 27 0.11 -9.15 20.36
CA GLN A 27 0.88 -9.33 19.12
C GLN A 27 0.24 -10.39 18.24
N VAL A 28 0.42 -10.20 16.93
CA VAL A 28 0.03 -11.20 15.92
C VAL A 28 1.03 -11.14 14.78
N GLU A 29 1.31 -12.29 14.15
CA GLU A 29 2.13 -12.34 12.94
C GLU A 29 1.22 -12.46 11.74
N VAL A 30 1.47 -11.60 10.74
CA VAL A 30 0.67 -11.53 9.52
C VAL A 30 1.57 -11.66 8.29
N ARG A 31 1.01 -12.20 7.22
CA ARG A 31 1.66 -12.22 5.90
C ARG A 31 1.09 -11.10 5.06
N ILE A 32 1.97 -10.34 4.44
CA ILE A 32 1.56 -9.28 3.51
C ILE A 32 1.14 -9.92 2.19
N ASN A 33 -0.10 -9.68 1.78
CA ASN A 33 -0.64 -10.24 0.54
C ASN A 33 -1.46 -9.24 -0.27
N ASP A 34 -1.47 -7.97 0.12
CA ASP A 34 -2.20 -6.93 -0.59
C ASP A 34 -1.52 -5.58 -0.41
N ARG A 35 -1.93 -4.61 -1.24
CA ARG A 35 -1.46 -3.23 -1.20
C ARG A 35 -2.51 -2.32 -0.58
N GLY A 36 -2.05 -1.44 0.28
CA GLY A 36 -2.84 -0.49 1.05
C GLY A 36 -2.30 -0.37 2.45
N PRO A 37 -2.89 0.42 3.30
CA PRO A 37 -4.04 1.30 3.07
C PRO A 37 -3.67 2.56 2.28
N PHE A 38 -4.64 3.09 1.53
CA PHE A 38 -4.46 4.34 0.78
C PHE A 38 -5.22 5.47 1.46
N VAL A 39 -5.01 5.56 2.75
CA VAL A 39 -5.59 6.56 3.64
C VAL A 39 -4.47 7.08 4.52
N ALA A 40 -4.41 8.41 4.67
CA ALA A 40 -3.40 9.03 5.53
C ALA A 40 -3.55 8.53 6.97
N ASN A 41 -2.43 8.45 7.68
CA ASN A 41 -2.35 8.05 9.09
C ASN A 41 -2.62 6.56 9.36
N ARG A 42 -2.75 5.75 8.32
CA ARG A 42 -2.79 4.29 8.47
C ARG A 42 -1.62 3.67 7.71
N ILE A 43 -0.96 2.69 8.30
CA ILE A 43 0.23 2.05 7.74
C ILE A 43 0.02 0.59 7.37
N ILE A 44 -0.97 -0.05 7.97
CA ILE A 44 -1.27 -1.46 7.72
C ILE A 44 -2.78 -1.69 7.91
N ASP A 45 -3.35 -2.51 7.04
CA ASP A 45 -4.73 -2.99 7.19
C ASP A 45 -4.70 -4.48 7.47
N LEU A 46 -5.15 -4.87 8.65
CA LEU A 46 -5.17 -6.27 9.09
C LEU A 46 -6.42 -6.99 8.60
N SER A 47 -6.30 -8.28 8.32
CA SER A 47 -7.47 -9.13 8.16
C SER A 47 -8.31 -9.07 9.45
N TYR A 48 -9.60 -9.38 9.32
CA TYR A 48 -10.50 -9.35 10.48
C TYR A 48 -9.99 -10.23 11.62
N SER A 49 -9.56 -11.44 11.31
CA SER A 49 -9.06 -12.38 12.33
C SER A 49 -7.81 -11.85 13.03
N ALA A 50 -6.91 -11.20 12.29
CA ALA A 50 -5.71 -10.59 12.88
C ALA A 50 -6.09 -9.44 13.81
N ALA A 51 -7.01 -8.59 13.39
CA ALA A 51 -7.48 -7.47 14.20
C ALA A 51 -8.16 -7.95 15.50
N VAL A 52 -8.95 -9.02 15.43
CA VAL A 52 -9.53 -9.65 16.62
C VAL A 52 -8.42 -10.14 17.56
N ALA A 53 -7.40 -10.79 17.01
CA ALA A 53 -6.32 -11.37 17.79
C ALA A 53 -5.58 -10.36 18.66
N ILE A 54 -5.52 -9.10 18.24
CA ILE A 54 -4.84 -8.04 18.99
C ILE A 54 -5.80 -7.01 19.60
N GLY A 55 -7.09 -7.33 19.62
CA GLY A 55 -8.08 -6.53 20.34
C GLY A 55 -8.44 -5.20 19.68
N MET A 56 -8.40 -5.11 18.34
CA MET A 56 -8.67 -3.86 17.62
C MET A 56 -10.13 -3.68 17.20
N ILE A 57 -10.98 -4.69 17.36
CA ILE A 57 -12.31 -4.65 16.75
C ILE A 57 -13.18 -3.52 17.34
N GLY A 58 -13.06 -3.27 18.64
CA GLY A 58 -13.88 -2.23 19.28
C GLY A 58 -13.47 -0.82 18.91
N THR A 59 -12.18 -0.61 18.61
CA THR A 59 -11.64 0.73 18.31
C THR A 59 -11.54 0.99 16.80
N GLY A 60 -11.51 -0.05 15.97
CA GLY A 60 -11.33 0.05 14.53
C GLY A 60 -9.89 0.36 14.11
N THR A 61 -9.21 1.26 14.82
CA THR A 61 -7.79 1.60 14.60
C THR A 61 -7.06 1.61 15.94
N ALA A 62 -5.74 1.42 15.87
CA ALA A 62 -4.88 1.47 17.05
C ALA A 62 -3.46 1.83 16.63
N PRO A 63 -2.68 2.46 17.52
CA PRO A 63 -1.24 2.60 17.25
C PRO A 63 -0.60 1.23 17.33
N VAL A 64 0.23 0.92 16.31
CA VAL A 64 0.90 -0.37 16.21
C VAL A 64 2.38 -0.20 15.95
N ARG A 65 3.13 -1.22 16.36
CA ARG A 65 4.53 -1.37 15.99
C ARG A 65 4.65 -2.55 15.04
N LEU A 66 5.41 -2.37 13.97
CA LEU A 66 5.64 -3.40 12.97
C LEU A 66 7.09 -3.86 13.02
N ASP A 67 7.31 -5.17 13.15
CA ASP A 67 8.64 -5.79 13.08
C ASP A 67 8.63 -6.84 11.99
N ILE A 68 9.52 -6.73 11.01
CA ILE A 68 9.65 -7.72 9.94
C ILE A 68 10.37 -8.94 10.53
N VAL A 69 9.72 -10.10 10.51
CA VAL A 69 10.26 -11.31 11.10
C VAL A 69 10.55 -12.41 10.07
N GLY A 70 10.18 -12.22 8.81
CA GLY A 70 10.44 -13.20 7.76
C GLY A 70 10.01 -12.69 6.39
N GLY A 71 10.25 -13.52 5.37
CA GLY A 71 9.86 -13.24 4.01
C GLY A 71 10.98 -12.69 3.14
N PRO A 72 10.65 -12.22 1.91
CA PRO A 72 11.64 -11.69 0.97
C PRO A 72 12.35 -10.44 1.49
N ASN A 73 13.52 -10.15 0.93
CA ASN A 73 14.31 -8.98 1.29
C ASN A 73 13.56 -7.70 0.89
N PRO A 74 13.18 -6.83 1.85
CA PRO A 74 12.42 -5.61 1.54
C PRO A 74 13.26 -4.54 0.81
N SER A 75 14.60 -4.69 0.75
CA SER A 75 15.47 -3.75 0.02
C SER A 75 15.46 -3.99 -1.48
N VAL A 76 14.96 -5.11 -1.96
CA VAL A 76 14.98 -5.49 -3.38
C VAL A 76 13.60 -5.30 -3.98
N GLY A 77 13.54 -4.66 -5.15
CA GLY A 77 12.30 -4.47 -5.89
C GLY A 77 12.22 -3.08 -6.49
N PHE A 78 11.06 -2.78 -7.04
CA PHE A 78 10.77 -1.47 -7.64
C PHE A 78 9.60 -0.81 -6.94
N PHE A 79 9.61 0.50 -6.93
CA PHE A 79 8.62 1.32 -6.25
C PHE A 79 8.07 2.37 -7.21
N GLY A 80 6.81 2.70 -7.03
CA GLY A 80 6.16 3.79 -7.75
C GLY A 80 5.29 4.59 -6.81
N VAL A 81 4.47 5.46 -7.39
CA VAL A 81 3.58 6.32 -6.62
C VAL A 81 2.15 6.15 -7.14
N GLN A 82 1.24 5.77 -6.27
CA GLN A 82 -0.17 5.69 -6.62
C GLN A 82 -0.84 7.03 -6.37
N VAL A 83 -1.47 7.57 -7.40
CA VAL A 83 -2.08 8.91 -7.37
C VAL A 83 -3.59 8.87 -7.49
N GLY A 84 -4.19 7.72 -7.73
CA GLY A 84 -5.63 7.59 -7.78
C GLY A 84 -6.07 6.17 -8.04
N ALA A 85 -7.34 5.92 -7.75
CA ALA A 85 -8.01 4.68 -8.07
C ALA A 85 -9.43 5.03 -8.52
N PHE A 86 -9.85 4.47 -9.65
CA PHE A 86 -11.09 4.86 -10.30
C PHE A 86 -11.96 3.65 -10.56
N ALA A 87 -13.26 3.79 -10.29
CA ALA A 87 -14.24 2.76 -10.64
C ALA A 87 -14.50 2.73 -12.15
N VAL A 88 -14.28 3.84 -12.84
CA VAL A 88 -14.46 3.96 -14.29
C VAL A 88 -13.10 3.99 -14.97
N GLU A 89 -12.83 3.00 -15.82
CA GLU A 89 -11.54 2.87 -16.49
C GLU A 89 -11.15 4.10 -17.31
N GLU A 90 -12.11 4.71 -17.99
CA GLU A 90 -11.86 5.89 -18.81
C GLU A 90 -11.28 7.04 -17.99
N ASN A 91 -11.72 7.21 -16.73
CA ASN A 91 -11.19 8.25 -15.87
C ASN A 91 -9.73 8.00 -15.52
N ALA A 92 -9.38 6.73 -15.29
CA ALA A 92 -7.99 6.33 -15.06
C ALA A 92 -7.13 6.61 -16.31
N GLU A 93 -7.65 6.27 -17.50
CA GLU A 93 -6.95 6.52 -18.77
C GLU A 93 -6.69 8.01 -19.00
N ARG A 94 -7.66 8.86 -18.71
CA ARG A 94 -7.50 10.32 -18.85
C ARG A 94 -6.38 10.83 -17.93
N LEU A 95 -6.34 10.36 -16.69
CA LEU A 95 -5.28 10.76 -15.77
C LEU A 95 -3.93 10.24 -16.24
N ARG A 96 -3.85 8.96 -16.66
CA ARG A 96 -2.62 8.39 -17.22
C ARG A 96 -2.11 9.23 -18.38
N ASP A 97 -2.98 9.58 -19.33
CA ASP A 97 -2.58 10.30 -20.52
C ASP A 97 -2.10 11.72 -20.17
N ARG A 98 -2.76 12.37 -19.23
CA ARG A 98 -2.35 13.70 -18.76
C ARG A 98 -0.98 13.66 -18.08
N LEU A 99 -0.77 12.69 -17.19
CA LEU A 99 0.49 12.57 -16.47
C LEU A 99 1.64 12.08 -17.36
N SER A 100 1.34 11.33 -18.40
CA SER A 100 2.36 10.82 -19.33
C SER A 100 3.06 11.92 -20.11
N THR A 101 2.55 13.15 -20.11
CA THR A 101 3.23 14.29 -20.72
C THR A 101 4.43 14.76 -19.89
N GLN A 102 4.48 14.44 -18.59
CA GLN A 102 5.52 14.91 -17.68
C GLN A 102 6.25 13.76 -16.97
N TYR A 103 5.64 12.60 -16.86
CA TYR A 103 6.16 11.47 -16.10
C TYR A 103 6.16 10.21 -16.94
N SER A 104 7.10 9.29 -16.67
CA SER A 104 7.18 8.00 -17.35
C SER A 104 7.88 6.99 -16.44
N PRO A 105 7.37 5.76 -16.37
CA PRO A 105 6.10 5.29 -16.91
C PRO A 105 4.90 5.75 -16.06
N VAL A 106 3.73 5.81 -16.68
CA VAL A 106 2.46 5.94 -15.97
C VAL A 106 1.60 4.74 -16.36
N THR A 107 1.19 3.94 -15.40
CA THR A 107 0.51 2.67 -15.64
C THR A 107 -0.83 2.62 -14.93
N ILE A 108 -1.73 1.81 -15.46
CA ILE A 108 -3.00 1.48 -14.82
C ILE A 108 -2.95 0.01 -14.40
N THR A 109 -3.23 -0.24 -13.12
CA THR A 109 -3.28 -1.59 -12.57
C THR A 109 -4.72 -1.87 -12.13
N PRO A 110 -5.41 -2.84 -12.77
CA PRO A 110 -6.74 -3.22 -12.33
C PRO A 110 -6.67 -3.90 -10.96
N TYR A 111 -7.64 -3.62 -10.11
CA TYR A 111 -7.77 -4.23 -8.80
C TYR A 111 -9.21 -4.68 -8.58
N ASP A 112 -9.40 -5.98 -8.41
CA ASP A 112 -10.71 -6.56 -8.12
C ASP A 112 -10.92 -6.58 -6.61
N SER A 113 -11.78 -5.68 -6.13
CA SER A 113 -12.09 -5.55 -4.71
C SER A 113 -13.48 -6.13 -4.41
N PRO A 114 -13.79 -6.38 -3.13
CA PRO A 114 -15.16 -6.78 -2.75
C PRO A 114 -16.23 -5.76 -3.16
N SER A 115 -15.85 -4.49 -3.32
CA SER A 115 -16.75 -3.42 -3.76
C SER A 115 -16.83 -3.26 -5.28
N GLY A 116 -16.07 -4.05 -6.03
CA GLY A 116 -16.01 -3.98 -7.49
C GLY A 116 -14.60 -3.73 -8.02
N MET A 117 -14.50 -3.55 -9.34
CA MET A 117 -13.23 -3.32 -10.01
C MET A 117 -12.81 -1.86 -9.88
N PHE A 118 -11.56 -1.63 -9.48
CA PHE A 118 -10.93 -0.32 -9.50
C PHE A 118 -9.71 -0.32 -10.39
N TYR A 119 -9.38 0.84 -10.93
CA TYR A 119 -8.23 1.05 -11.82
C TYR A 119 -7.28 2.01 -11.14
N ARG A 120 -6.15 1.49 -10.68
CA ARG A 120 -5.14 2.24 -9.92
C ARG A 120 -4.15 2.86 -10.88
N VAL A 121 -3.96 4.17 -10.78
CA VAL A 121 -2.99 4.90 -11.59
C VAL A 121 -1.71 5.07 -10.79
N ARG A 122 -0.60 4.59 -11.34
CA ARG A 122 0.71 4.59 -10.69
C ARG A 122 1.74 5.24 -11.59
N VAL A 123 2.59 6.06 -10.98
CA VAL A 123 3.63 6.85 -11.67
C VAL A 123 4.99 6.34 -11.23
N GLY A 124 5.87 6.11 -12.21
CA GLY A 124 7.27 5.79 -11.95
C GLY A 124 7.54 4.30 -11.76
N ARG A 125 8.81 3.96 -11.90
CA ARG A 125 9.36 2.64 -11.58
C ARG A 125 10.77 2.87 -11.08
N LEU A 126 10.93 2.97 -9.77
CA LEU A 126 12.16 3.42 -9.14
C LEU A 126 12.75 2.30 -8.30
N ALA A 127 14.08 2.23 -8.28
CA ALA A 127 14.79 1.14 -7.62
C ALA A 127 14.80 1.26 -6.10
N THR A 128 14.48 2.43 -5.55
CA THR A 128 14.49 2.65 -4.10
C THR A 128 13.22 3.31 -3.63
N GLN A 129 12.86 3.01 -2.40
CA GLN A 129 11.71 3.65 -1.76
C GLN A 129 11.95 5.15 -1.56
N ALA A 130 13.18 5.55 -1.27
CA ALA A 130 13.54 6.96 -1.10
C ALA A 130 13.30 7.77 -2.39
N ALA A 131 13.66 7.22 -3.55
CA ALA A 131 13.42 7.88 -4.83
C ALA A 131 11.92 8.00 -5.11
N ALA A 132 11.13 6.98 -4.79
CA ALA A 132 9.68 7.03 -4.93
C ALA A 132 9.07 8.06 -3.98
N GLN A 133 9.63 8.21 -2.78
CA GLN A 133 9.17 9.22 -1.83
C GLN A 133 9.37 10.64 -2.36
N GLN A 134 10.49 10.90 -3.02
CA GLN A 134 10.74 12.19 -3.66
C GLN A 134 9.74 12.46 -4.78
N LEU A 135 9.45 11.45 -5.60
CA LEU A 135 8.45 11.56 -6.66
C LEU A 135 7.05 11.82 -6.08
N ALA A 136 6.70 11.14 -4.99
CA ALA A 136 5.41 11.35 -4.33
C ALA A 136 5.28 12.79 -3.83
N GLN A 137 6.36 13.33 -3.26
CA GLN A 137 6.39 14.71 -2.78
C GLN A 137 6.20 15.70 -3.94
N GLN A 138 6.87 15.47 -5.06
CA GLN A 138 6.74 16.30 -6.25
C GLN A 138 5.30 16.29 -6.78
N LEU A 139 4.68 15.12 -6.87
CA LEU A 139 3.30 14.99 -7.33
C LEU A 139 2.31 15.68 -6.39
N ALA A 140 2.55 15.59 -5.09
CA ALA A 140 1.70 16.26 -4.10
C ALA A 140 1.81 17.78 -4.18
N GLU A 141 3.03 18.30 -4.37
CA GLU A 141 3.28 19.74 -4.39
C GLU A 141 2.87 20.39 -5.72
N GLN A 142 3.23 19.77 -6.85
CA GLN A 142 3.01 20.38 -8.17
C GLN A 142 1.62 20.12 -8.72
N ASP A 143 1.12 18.90 -8.52
CA ASP A 143 -0.15 18.47 -9.11
C ASP A 143 -1.25 18.27 -8.08
N GLN A 144 -0.97 18.48 -6.81
CA GLN A 144 -1.91 18.41 -5.69
C GLN A 144 -2.59 17.05 -5.53
N PHE A 145 -1.89 15.96 -5.91
CA PHE A 145 -2.39 14.62 -5.68
C PHE A 145 -2.18 14.16 -4.25
N VAL A 146 -3.09 13.34 -3.76
CA VAL A 146 -2.83 12.53 -2.56
C VAL A 146 -2.04 11.31 -3.04
N ALA A 147 -0.73 11.33 -2.81
CA ALA A 147 0.21 10.40 -3.42
C ALA A 147 0.76 9.42 -2.38
N PHE A 148 0.72 8.12 -2.71
CA PHE A 148 1.23 7.08 -1.84
C PHE A 148 2.34 6.30 -2.55
N VAL A 149 3.48 6.13 -1.86
CA VAL A 149 4.53 5.24 -2.34
C VAL A 149 4.03 3.80 -2.23
N VAL A 150 4.20 3.05 -3.30
CA VAL A 150 3.82 1.63 -3.34
C VAL A 150 4.96 0.81 -3.91
N ARG A 151 5.07 -0.44 -3.45
CA ARG A 151 5.92 -1.42 -4.11
C ARG A 151 5.20 -1.94 -5.35
N LEU A 152 5.90 -2.01 -6.46
CA LEU A 152 5.39 -2.61 -7.68
C LEU A 152 5.59 -4.13 -7.62
N ASP A 153 4.60 -4.87 -8.08
CA ASP A 153 4.52 -6.33 -7.88
C ASP A 153 4.87 -7.12 -9.13
N ASN A 154 5.65 -6.52 -10.01
CA ASN A 154 6.05 -7.17 -11.27
C ASN A 154 7.51 -6.96 -11.58
#